data_e53b07c65f4226227c9fed2bc2239a82
#
_entry.id   e53b07c65f4226227c9fed2bc2239a82
#
_cell.length_a   1.000
_cell.length_b   1.000
_cell.length_c   1.000
_cell.angle_alpha   90.00
_cell.angle_beta   90.00
_cell.angle_gamma   90.00
#
_symmetry.space_group_name_H-M   'P 1'
#
loop_
_entity.id
_entity.type
_entity.pdbx_description
1 polymer ?
#
loop_
_entity_poly.entity_id
_entity_poly.type
_entity_poly.pdbx_seq_one_letter_code
_entity_poly.pdbx_strand_id
1 'polypeptide(L)'
;YFLSWKTGSFLYTARNYFWASYMKYLIKFGSEITIKSDGVRKQCIKRLKTNILTHLDYNEIDAKCSGNWDRLVVEVSDLEEREKVIEVLKSISWIWYFSPVQAYSIDDSLTKEELFKEIFQNTKAHFGKKIEGKSFVVRARRSGRHTFKSLELEREIGGMLFEAAENTRVNLHNPDVMVELDVKDDTYYVIEDKITGLSGYPIGFQDKVLSLISGGFDSGVSTQMMMNRGCKVDYLFFNLWGSAHELWVKQVSH
;
A
#
# COMPACT_ATOMS: atom_id res chain seq x y z
N TYR A 1 6.17 6.33 -55.29
CA TYR A 1 6.91 7.09 -54.31
C TYR A 1 6.92 6.32 -53.01
N PHE A 2 8.09 5.82 -52.68
CA PHE A 2 8.39 5.00 -51.49
C PHE A 2 8.23 5.82 -50.19
N LEU A 3 7.44 5.35 -49.27
CA LEU A 3 7.50 5.73 -47.85
C LEU A 3 7.84 4.47 -47.03
N SER A 4 9.08 4.42 -46.56
CA SER A 4 9.62 3.44 -45.64
C SER A 4 9.01 3.66 -44.24
N TRP A 5 8.24 2.72 -43.78
CA TRP A 5 7.74 2.68 -42.41
C TRP A 5 8.76 1.98 -41.53
N LYS A 6 9.41 2.72 -40.65
CA LYS A 6 10.15 2.15 -39.53
C LYS A 6 9.12 1.70 -38.45
N THR A 7 8.70 0.45 -38.56
CA THR A 7 7.86 -0.23 -37.57
C THR A 7 8.75 -0.82 -36.48
N GLY A 8 9.11 -0.06 -35.46
CA GLY A 8 9.89 -0.58 -34.31
C GLY A 8 9.58 0.03 -32.96
N SER A 9 9.04 1.25 -32.92
CA SER A 9 8.88 1.98 -31.67
C SER A 9 7.45 2.09 -31.13
N PHE A 10 6.46 1.73 -31.92
CA PHE A 10 5.03 1.94 -31.53
C PHE A 10 4.40 0.76 -30.77
N LEU A 11 4.96 -0.44 -30.89
CA LEU A 11 4.43 -1.62 -30.18
C LEU A 11 4.90 -1.72 -28.72
N TYR A 12 6.00 -1.08 -28.37
CA TYR A 12 6.53 -1.10 -26.99
C TYR A 12 5.72 -0.19 -26.04
N THR A 13 5.19 0.91 -26.55
CA THR A 13 4.36 1.85 -25.78
C THR A 13 2.95 1.33 -25.53
N ALA A 14 2.35 0.57 -26.44
CA ALA A 14 0.97 0.10 -26.29
C ALA A 14 0.81 -1.02 -25.25
N ARG A 15 1.85 -1.84 -25.02
CA ARG A 15 1.79 -2.95 -24.06
C ARG A 15 1.85 -2.46 -22.61
N ASN A 16 2.52 -1.35 -22.34
CA ASN A 16 2.63 -0.75 -21.02
C ASN A 16 1.41 0.12 -20.62
N TYR A 17 0.63 0.61 -21.59
CA TYR A 17 -0.56 1.42 -21.31
C TYR A 17 -1.79 0.61 -20.91
N PHE A 18 -1.84 -0.69 -21.20
CA PHE A 18 -3.00 -1.53 -20.84
C PHE A 18 -3.05 -1.90 -19.35
N TRP A 19 -1.98 -1.67 -18.57
CA TRP A 19 -1.92 -1.91 -17.12
C TRP A 19 -2.18 -0.65 -16.29
N ALA A 20 -2.36 0.51 -16.92
CA ALA A 20 -2.58 1.80 -16.26
C ALA A 20 -4.01 2.02 -15.73
N SER A 21 -4.90 1.02 -15.84
CA SER A 21 -6.31 1.16 -15.44
C SER A 21 -6.60 0.87 -13.97
N TYR A 22 -5.60 0.46 -13.18
CA TYR A 22 -5.81 0.09 -11.78
C TYR A 22 -4.77 0.75 -10.89
N MET A 23 -5.25 1.39 -9.82
CA MET A 23 -4.38 1.87 -8.75
C MET A 23 -4.14 0.71 -7.78
N LYS A 24 -2.88 0.46 -7.43
CA LYS A 24 -2.50 -0.60 -6.49
C LYS A 24 -1.91 -0.02 -5.21
N TYR A 25 -2.29 -0.61 -4.09
CA TYR A 25 -1.75 -0.28 -2.78
C TYR A 25 -1.16 -1.53 -2.15
N LEU A 26 0.11 -1.45 -1.77
CA LEU A 26 0.78 -2.48 -1.00
C LEU A 26 0.51 -2.24 0.49
N ILE A 27 -0.20 -3.15 1.14
CA ILE A 27 -0.57 -3.06 2.55
C ILE A 27 0.40 -3.88 3.38
N LYS A 28 1.01 -3.25 4.38
CA LYS A 28 1.78 -3.91 5.43
C LYS A 28 1.03 -3.85 6.75
N PHE A 29 0.91 -4.98 7.40
CA PHE A 29 0.25 -5.11 8.69
C PHE A 29 1.25 -5.39 9.81
N GLY A 30 0.81 -5.26 11.06
CA GLY A 30 1.66 -5.31 12.24
C GLY A 30 2.50 -6.58 12.36
N SER A 31 3.71 -6.43 12.85
CA SER A 31 4.68 -7.54 13.02
C SER A 31 4.27 -8.54 14.09
N GLU A 32 3.32 -8.21 14.96
CA GLU A 32 2.79 -9.09 16.01
C GLU A 32 2.22 -10.39 15.45
N ILE A 33 1.88 -10.40 14.15
CA ILE A 33 1.41 -11.61 13.48
C ILE A 33 2.50 -12.66 13.32
N THR A 34 3.76 -12.26 13.27
CA THR A 34 4.88 -13.18 13.04
C THR A 34 5.08 -14.17 14.18
N ILE A 35 4.65 -13.80 15.40
CA ILE A 35 4.72 -14.64 16.61
C ILE A 35 3.47 -15.51 16.80
N LYS A 36 2.46 -15.37 15.96
CA LYS A 36 1.23 -16.18 16.03
C LYS A 36 1.38 -17.49 15.25
N SER A 37 0.64 -18.52 15.66
CA SER A 37 0.55 -19.77 14.89
C SER A 37 -0.03 -19.53 13.49
N ASP A 38 0.31 -20.39 12.55
CA ASP A 38 -0.12 -20.27 11.15
C ASP A 38 -1.64 -20.22 10.99
N GLY A 39 -2.39 -20.97 11.81
CA GLY A 39 -3.85 -20.94 11.79
C GLY A 39 -4.42 -19.59 12.20
N VAL A 40 -3.93 -19.04 13.31
CA VAL A 40 -4.30 -17.70 13.80
C VAL A 40 -3.92 -16.63 12.79
N ARG A 41 -2.73 -16.71 12.23
CA ARG A 41 -2.25 -15.78 11.20
C ARG A 41 -3.16 -15.75 9.97
N LYS A 42 -3.54 -16.92 9.44
CA LYS A 42 -4.47 -17.03 8.31
C LYS A 42 -5.84 -16.41 8.63
N GLN A 43 -6.36 -16.62 9.85
CA GLN A 43 -7.62 -16.03 10.29
C GLN A 43 -7.54 -14.50 10.36
N CYS A 44 -6.46 -13.96 10.93
CA CYS A 44 -6.23 -12.52 11.01
C CYS A 44 -6.17 -11.89 9.61
N ILE A 45 -5.40 -12.48 8.69
CA ILE A 45 -5.27 -12.01 7.32
C ILE A 45 -6.61 -12.05 6.58
N LYS A 46 -7.37 -13.14 6.74
CA LYS A 46 -8.72 -13.25 6.17
C LYS A 46 -9.63 -12.14 6.72
N ARG A 47 -9.58 -11.88 8.03
CA ARG A 47 -10.36 -10.81 8.66
C ARG A 47 -9.97 -9.44 8.13
N LEU A 48 -8.68 -9.15 8.02
CA LEU A 48 -8.21 -7.87 7.47
C LEU A 48 -8.68 -7.66 6.03
N LYS A 49 -8.58 -8.68 5.19
CA LYS A 49 -9.11 -8.60 3.80
C LYS A 49 -10.59 -8.27 3.78
N THR A 50 -11.38 -8.95 4.62
CA THR A 50 -12.82 -8.68 4.73
C THR A 50 -13.06 -7.23 5.18
N ASN A 51 -12.35 -6.76 6.21
CA ASN A 51 -12.50 -5.39 6.69
C ASN A 51 -12.16 -4.36 5.61
N ILE A 52 -11.04 -4.55 4.90
CA ILE A 52 -10.63 -3.66 3.81
C ILE A 52 -11.74 -3.57 2.76
N LEU A 53 -12.19 -4.72 2.25
CA LEU A 53 -13.21 -4.75 1.20
C LEU A 53 -14.54 -4.17 1.67
N THR A 54 -14.98 -4.47 2.91
CA THR A 54 -16.22 -3.91 3.47
C THR A 54 -16.15 -2.39 3.62
N HIS A 55 -15.01 -1.84 4.06
CA HIS A 55 -14.85 -0.39 4.20
C HIS A 55 -14.78 0.31 2.84
N LEU A 56 -14.12 -0.29 1.85
CA LEU A 56 -14.07 0.25 0.49
C LEU A 56 -15.47 0.21 -0.17
N ASP A 57 -16.18 -0.91 -0.07
CA ASP A 57 -17.55 -1.08 -0.57
C ASP A 57 -18.53 -0.10 0.09
N TYR A 58 -18.45 0.09 1.41
CA TYR A 58 -19.24 1.10 2.14
C TYR A 58 -19.03 2.53 1.62
N ASN A 59 -17.84 2.81 1.12
CA ASN A 59 -17.48 4.08 0.48
C ASN A 59 -17.69 4.07 -1.04
N GLU A 60 -18.39 3.09 -1.59
CA GLU A 60 -18.70 2.94 -3.03
C GLU A 60 -17.43 2.80 -3.91
N ILE A 61 -16.36 2.25 -3.36
CA ILE A 61 -15.09 2.02 -4.07
C ILE A 61 -15.01 0.55 -4.50
N ASP A 62 -15.01 0.31 -5.81
CA ASP A 62 -14.79 -1.04 -6.35
C ASP A 62 -13.32 -1.45 -6.24
N ALA A 63 -13.07 -2.50 -5.46
CA ALA A 63 -11.72 -2.94 -5.17
C ALA A 63 -11.59 -4.45 -5.06
N LYS A 64 -10.39 -4.95 -5.35
CA LYS A 64 -9.98 -6.32 -5.09
C LYS A 64 -8.86 -6.34 -4.07
N CYS A 65 -8.85 -7.34 -3.19
CA CYS A 65 -7.80 -7.52 -2.20
C CYS A 65 -7.20 -8.92 -2.31
N SER A 66 -5.94 -8.98 -2.69
CA SER A 66 -5.15 -10.21 -2.87
C SER A 66 -3.96 -10.26 -1.90
N GLY A 67 -3.15 -11.30 -2.00
CA GLY A 67 -1.96 -11.48 -1.15
C GLY A 67 -2.22 -12.36 0.07
N ASN A 68 -1.15 -12.62 0.80
CA ASN A 68 -1.14 -13.47 1.98
C ASN A 68 0.12 -13.17 2.80
N TRP A 69 0.31 -13.89 3.89
CA TRP A 69 1.49 -14.06 4.73
C TRP A 69 2.21 -12.81 5.22
N ASP A 70 2.71 -11.92 4.35
CA ASP A 70 3.55 -10.77 4.70
C ASP A 70 2.99 -9.43 4.22
N ARG A 71 2.06 -9.46 3.26
CA ARG A 71 1.47 -8.27 2.64
C ARG A 71 0.16 -8.57 1.93
N LEU A 72 -0.65 -7.54 1.78
CA LEU A 72 -1.80 -7.55 0.89
C LEU A 72 -1.60 -6.51 -0.22
N VAL A 73 -2.25 -6.76 -1.35
CA VAL A 73 -2.36 -5.81 -2.46
C VAL A 73 -3.84 -5.50 -2.65
N VAL A 74 -4.17 -4.23 -2.55
CA VAL A 74 -5.49 -3.70 -2.89
C VAL A 74 -5.40 -3.09 -4.27
N GLU A 75 -6.29 -3.50 -5.17
CA GLU A 75 -6.41 -2.98 -6.53
C GLU A 75 -7.74 -2.24 -6.63
N VAL A 76 -7.70 -0.99 -7.09
CA VAL A 76 -8.87 -0.11 -7.25
C VAL A 76 -9.01 0.27 -8.70
N SER A 77 -10.23 0.18 -9.23
CA SER A 77 -10.52 0.36 -10.66
C SER A 77 -10.49 1.83 -11.09
N ASP A 78 -10.80 2.75 -10.17
CA ASP A 78 -10.87 4.18 -10.46
C ASP A 78 -9.64 4.94 -9.96
N LEU A 79 -8.97 5.63 -10.86
CA LEU A 79 -7.78 6.43 -10.56
C LEU A 79 -8.14 7.78 -9.90
N GLU A 80 -9.35 8.27 -10.05
CA GLU A 80 -9.78 9.55 -9.48
C GLU A 80 -10.06 9.43 -7.97
N GLU A 81 -10.30 8.23 -7.47
CA GLU A 81 -10.61 7.98 -6.05
C GLU A 81 -9.38 7.87 -5.13
N ARG A 82 -8.19 8.24 -5.61
CA ARG A 82 -6.93 8.08 -4.86
C ARG A 82 -6.99 8.61 -3.42
N GLU A 83 -7.46 9.83 -3.23
CA GLU A 83 -7.51 10.46 -1.90
C GLU A 83 -8.52 9.77 -0.99
N LYS A 84 -9.68 9.42 -1.53
CA LYS A 84 -10.74 8.69 -0.81
C LYS A 84 -10.25 7.32 -0.36
N VAL A 85 -9.58 6.57 -1.23
CA VAL A 85 -8.96 5.28 -0.89
C VAL A 85 -7.93 5.41 0.23
N ILE A 86 -7.08 6.44 0.16
CA ILE A 86 -6.07 6.72 1.19
C ILE A 86 -6.72 6.96 2.55
N GLU A 87 -7.76 7.79 2.62
CA GLU A 87 -8.48 8.07 3.86
C GLU A 87 -9.17 6.82 4.43
N VAL A 88 -9.80 6.02 3.58
CA VAL A 88 -10.40 4.74 3.99
C VAL A 88 -9.33 3.79 4.53
N LEU A 89 -8.21 3.62 3.84
CA LEU A 89 -7.15 2.70 4.28
C LEU A 89 -6.49 3.16 5.59
N LYS A 90 -6.38 4.49 5.84
CA LYS A 90 -5.89 5.04 7.11
C LYS A 90 -6.77 4.68 8.29
N SER A 91 -8.08 4.55 8.10
CA SER A 91 -9.05 4.26 9.15
C SER A 91 -9.16 2.78 9.52
N ILE A 92 -8.51 1.88 8.77
CA ILE A 92 -8.62 0.45 8.99
C ILE A 92 -7.59 -0.03 10.01
N SER A 93 -8.08 -0.62 11.10
CA SER A 93 -7.23 -1.23 12.13
C SER A 93 -6.39 -2.38 11.57
N TRP A 94 -5.17 -2.51 12.07
CA TRP A 94 -4.13 -3.47 11.72
C TRP A 94 -3.34 -3.14 10.46
N ILE A 95 -3.63 -2.10 9.74
CA ILE A 95 -2.73 -1.57 8.72
C ILE A 95 -1.64 -0.77 9.43
N TRP A 96 -0.39 -1.25 9.35
CA TRP A 96 0.75 -0.53 9.90
C TRP A 96 1.14 0.63 9.00
N TYR A 97 1.38 0.32 7.73
CA TYR A 97 1.52 1.31 6.68
C TYR A 97 1.08 0.71 5.34
N PHE A 98 0.80 1.57 4.41
CA PHE A 98 0.54 1.18 3.03
C PHE A 98 1.21 2.17 2.08
N SER A 99 1.43 1.74 0.85
CA SER A 99 2.04 2.56 -0.18
C SER A 99 1.31 2.37 -1.50
N PRO A 100 0.99 3.44 -2.22
CA PRO A 100 0.68 3.33 -3.63
C PRO A 100 1.87 2.70 -4.36
N VAL A 101 1.60 1.80 -5.29
CA VAL A 101 2.64 1.10 -6.04
C VAL A 101 2.29 0.99 -7.51
N GLN A 102 3.31 1.07 -8.34
CA GLN A 102 3.21 0.69 -9.73
C GLN A 102 3.76 -0.72 -9.90
N ALA A 103 2.96 -1.59 -10.48
CA ALA A 103 3.31 -2.99 -10.70
C ALA A 103 3.62 -3.24 -12.18
N TYR A 104 4.71 -3.92 -12.44
CA TYR A 104 5.19 -4.25 -13.78
C TYR A 104 5.51 -5.74 -13.85
N SER A 105 5.13 -6.38 -14.94
CA SER A 105 5.50 -7.79 -15.19
C SER A 105 6.96 -7.86 -15.65
N ILE A 106 7.66 -8.88 -15.15
CA ILE A 106 8.99 -9.23 -15.66
C ILE A 106 8.79 -10.07 -16.93
N ASP A 107 9.44 -9.70 -18.01
CA ASP A 107 9.49 -10.51 -19.23
C ASP A 107 10.71 -11.44 -19.15
N ASP A 108 10.46 -12.72 -19.00
CA ASP A 108 11.50 -13.76 -18.88
C ASP A 108 12.37 -13.90 -20.15
N SER A 109 11.95 -13.30 -21.27
CA SER A 109 12.74 -13.28 -22.52
C SER A 109 13.86 -12.24 -22.51
N LEU A 110 13.82 -11.27 -21.58
CA LEU A 110 14.82 -10.22 -21.48
C LEU A 110 16.11 -10.73 -20.83
N THR A 111 17.23 -10.23 -21.34
CA THR A 111 18.49 -10.36 -20.62
C THR A 111 18.46 -9.54 -19.32
N LYS A 112 19.36 -9.87 -18.40
CA LYS A 112 19.43 -9.14 -17.11
C LYS A 112 19.65 -7.63 -17.32
N GLU A 113 20.50 -7.28 -18.26
CA GLU A 113 20.83 -5.89 -18.62
C GLU A 113 19.61 -5.14 -19.21
N GLU A 114 18.82 -5.79 -20.03
CA GLU A 114 17.59 -5.23 -20.59
C GLU A 114 16.53 -5.05 -19.53
N LEU A 115 16.35 -6.04 -18.65
CA LEU A 115 15.44 -5.94 -17.50
C LEU A 115 15.82 -4.78 -16.58
N PHE A 116 17.10 -4.60 -16.27
CA PHE A 116 17.55 -3.49 -15.42
C PHE A 116 17.32 -2.12 -16.08
N LYS A 117 17.48 -2.02 -17.40
CA LYS A 117 17.13 -0.81 -18.14
C LYS A 117 15.63 -0.52 -18.09
N GLU A 118 14.79 -1.54 -18.19
CA GLU A 118 13.33 -1.38 -18.05
C GLU A 118 12.95 -0.92 -16.65
N ILE A 119 13.45 -1.60 -15.60
CA ILE A 119 13.23 -1.20 -14.20
C ILE A 119 13.68 0.24 -13.96
N PHE A 120 14.86 0.63 -14.51
CA PHE A 120 15.35 2.00 -14.43
C PHE A 120 14.40 3.01 -15.07
N GLN A 121 13.93 2.75 -16.29
CA GLN A 121 13.02 3.69 -16.98
C GLN A 121 11.72 3.89 -16.19
N ASN A 122 11.14 2.81 -15.70
CA ASN A 122 9.93 2.87 -14.90
C ASN A 122 10.17 3.57 -13.54
N THR A 123 11.30 3.29 -12.89
CA THR A 123 11.67 3.96 -11.64
C THR A 123 11.95 5.46 -11.86
N LYS A 124 12.64 5.82 -12.93
CA LYS A 124 12.91 7.21 -13.30
C LYS A 124 11.64 8.00 -13.56
N ALA A 125 10.63 7.39 -14.18
CA ALA A 125 9.34 8.03 -14.43
C ALA A 125 8.67 8.50 -13.14
N HIS A 126 8.82 7.74 -12.03
CA HIS A 126 8.22 8.05 -10.73
C HIS A 126 9.11 8.89 -9.80
N PHE A 127 10.41 8.67 -9.84
CA PHE A 127 11.34 9.26 -8.89
C PHE A 127 12.31 10.29 -9.49
N GLY A 128 12.47 10.36 -10.79
CA GLY A 128 13.45 11.23 -11.44
C GLY A 128 13.40 12.67 -10.93
N LYS A 129 12.23 13.29 -10.98
CA LYS A 129 12.03 14.65 -10.47
C LYS A 129 12.11 14.76 -8.94
N LYS A 130 11.78 13.69 -8.20
CA LYS A 130 11.78 13.70 -6.73
C LYS A 130 13.20 13.72 -6.15
N ILE A 131 14.19 13.16 -6.87
CA ILE A 131 15.59 13.05 -6.44
C ILE A 131 16.47 14.20 -6.92
N GLU A 132 16.01 15.03 -7.87
CA GLU A 132 16.75 16.21 -8.33
C GLU A 132 17.07 17.15 -7.17
N GLY A 133 18.33 17.52 -7.03
CA GLY A 133 18.84 18.39 -5.96
C GLY A 133 18.86 17.77 -4.56
N LYS A 134 18.50 16.49 -4.41
CA LYS A 134 18.39 15.80 -3.13
C LYS A 134 19.35 14.62 -3.01
N SER A 135 19.52 14.15 -1.78
CA SER A 135 20.17 12.86 -1.55
C SER A 135 19.16 11.71 -1.66
N PHE A 136 19.58 10.59 -2.24
CA PHE A 136 18.72 9.43 -2.36
C PHE A 136 19.46 8.12 -2.10
N VAL A 137 18.68 7.05 -1.91
CA VAL A 137 19.15 5.67 -1.90
C VAL A 137 18.13 4.78 -2.60
N VAL A 138 18.61 3.76 -3.30
CA VAL A 138 17.76 2.67 -3.79
C VAL A 138 17.81 1.52 -2.80
N ARG A 139 16.65 0.97 -2.46
CA ARG A 139 16.49 -0.25 -1.67
C ARG A 139 15.63 -1.24 -2.40
N ALA A 140 16.16 -2.43 -2.61
CA ALA A 140 15.45 -3.49 -3.29
C ALA A 140 15.22 -4.70 -2.40
N ARG A 141 13.99 -5.19 -2.35
CA ARG A 141 13.66 -6.49 -1.80
C ARG A 141 13.41 -7.47 -2.93
N ARG A 142 13.78 -8.71 -2.72
CA ARG A 142 13.59 -9.75 -3.71
C ARG A 142 13.12 -11.04 -3.06
N SER A 143 12.06 -11.63 -3.62
CA SER A 143 11.57 -12.97 -3.29
C SER A 143 11.31 -13.75 -4.57
N GLY A 144 11.54 -15.07 -4.53
CA GLY A 144 11.47 -15.91 -5.72
C GLY A 144 12.86 -16.18 -6.33
N ARG A 145 12.85 -16.81 -7.51
CA ARG A 145 14.08 -17.21 -8.24
C ARG A 145 14.36 -16.21 -9.35
N HIS A 146 15.49 -15.51 -9.25
CA HIS A 146 15.93 -14.53 -10.25
C HIS A 146 17.43 -14.69 -10.47
N THR A 147 17.93 -14.27 -11.61
CA THR A 147 19.34 -14.33 -12.03
C THR A 147 20.24 -13.29 -11.35
N PHE A 148 19.65 -12.38 -10.56
CA PHE A 148 20.36 -11.27 -9.90
C PHE A 148 20.06 -11.22 -8.39
N LYS A 149 20.92 -10.53 -7.64
CA LYS A 149 20.76 -10.26 -6.20
C LYS A 149 20.15 -8.87 -5.97
N SER A 150 19.49 -8.67 -4.82
CA SER A 150 18.92 -7.36 -4.45
C SER A 150 19.95 -6.25 -4.46
N LEU A 151 21.15 -6.51 -3.89
CA LEU A 151 22.23 -5.53 -3.84
C LEU A 151 22.75 -5.14 -5.23
N GLU A 152 22.75 -6.08 -6.18
CA GLU A 152 23.12 -5.82 -7.57
C GLU A 152 22.09 -4.87 -8.20
N LEU A 153 20.79 -5.16 -8.03
CA LEU A 153 19.72 -4.29 -8.51
C LEU A 153 19.81 -2.89 -7.89
N GLU A 154 20.06 -2.78 -6.57
CA GLU A 154 20.24 -1.49 -5.88
C GLU A 154 21.36 -0.66 -6.49
N ARG A 155 22.51 -1.29 -6.77
CA ARG A 155 23.69 -0.61 -7.34
C ARG A 155 23.45 -0.14 -8.78
N GLU A 156 22.93 -1.01 -9.62
CA GLU A 156 22.71 -0.71 -11.03
C GLU A 156 21.63 0.38 -11.19
N ILE A 157 20.48 0.21 -10.57
CA ILE A 157 19.41 1.23 -10.64
C ILE A 157 19.87 2.53 -9.97
N GLY A 158 20.58 2.46 -8.84
CA GLY A 158 21.14 3.63 -8.16
C GLY A 158 22.15 4.38 -9.03
N GLY A 159 23.04 3.68 -9.71
CA GLY A 159 24.00 4.26 -10.65
C GLY A 159 23.32 4.96 -11.82
N MET A 160 22.39 4.27 -12.49
CA MET A 160 21.65 4.86 -13.61
C MET A 160 20.79 6.07 -13.21
N LEU A 161 20.19 6.07 -12.02
CA LEU A 161 19.45 7.22 -11.51
C LEU A 161 20.37 8.39 -11.17
N PHE A 162 21.54 8.12 -10.60
CA PHE A 162 22.55 9.14 -10.30
C PHE A 162 23.06 9.85 -11.55
N GLU A 163 23.34 9.08 -12.61
CA GLU A 163 23.76 9.63 -13.90
C GLU A 163 22.66 10.42 -14.64
N ALA A 164 21.39 10.05 -14.40
CA ALA A 164 20.25 10.61 -15.11
C ALA A 164 19.61 11.83 -14.43
N ALA A 165 19.93 12.12 -13.17
CA ALA A 165 19.35 13.20 -12.39
C ALA A 165 20.39 14.30 -12.10
N GLU A 166 19.99 15.56 -12.23
CA GLU A 166 20.87 16.67 -11.99
C GLU A 166 21.01 16.99 -10.48
N ASN A 167 22.25 17.38 -10.07
CA ASN A 167 22.56 17.84 -8.72
C ASN A 167 22.11 16.88 -7.58
N THR A 168 22.03 15.60 -7.88
CA THR A 168 21.69 14.55 -6.90
C THR A 168 22.94 13.96 -6.24
N ARG A 169 22.77 13.31 -5.08
CA ARG A 169 23.84 12.59 -4.38
C ARG A 169 23.30 11.30 -3.76
N VAL A 170 24.15 10.29 -3.64
CA VAL A 170 23.81 9.04 -2.96
C VAL A 170 24.11 9.16 -1.47
N ASN A 171 23.13 8.83 -0.60
CA ASN A 171 23.31 8.77 0.84
C ASN A 171 22.68 7.48 1.39
N LEU A 172 23.53 6.53 1.82
CA LEU A 172 23.09 5.20 2.23
C LEU A 172 22.46 5.17 3.63
N HIS A 173 22.72 6.19 4.47
CA HIS A 173 22.31 6.18 5.88
C HIS A 173 21.12 7.08 6.17
N ASN A 174 21.14 8.29 5.65
CA ASN A 174 20.07 9.27 5.88
C ASN A 174 19.73 10.02 4.57
N PRO A 175 19.08 9.35 3.60
CA PRO A 175 18.68 9.96 2.35
C PRO A 175 17.46 10.86 2.53
N ASP A 176 17.37 11.91 1.70
CA ASP A 176 16.15 12.71 1.60
C ASP A 176 15.02 11.94 0.87
N VAL A 177 15.40 11.07 -0.07
CA VAL A 177 14.46 10.25 -0.85
C VAL A 177 14.91 8.78 -0.82
N MET A 178 14.01 7.89 -0.43
CA MET A 178 14.21 6.44 -0.51
C MET A 178 13.42 5.89 -1.70
N VAL A 179 14.13 5.35 -2.69
CA VAL A 179 13.54 4.65 -3.82
C VAL A 179 13.42 3.18 -3.45
N GLU A 180 12.21 2.69 -3.24
CA GLU A 180 11.98 1.31 -2.85
C GLU A 180 11.46 0.48 -4.03
N LEU A 181 12.12 -0.65 -4.27
CA LEU A 181 11.75 -1.65 -5.26
C LEU A 181 11.44 -2.97 -4.56
N ASP A 182 10.40 -3.67 -4.98
CA ASP A 182 10.08 -5.00 -4.48
C ASP A 182 9.87 -5.94 -5.66
N VAL A 183 10.73 -6.93 -5.81
CA VAL A 183 10.66 -7.93 -6.88
C VAL A 183 10.13 -9.23 -6.30
N LYS A 184 9.05 -9.72 -6.86
CA LYS A 184 8.43 -10.97 -6.43
C LYS A 184 7.99 -11.81 -7.62
N ASP A 185 8.59 -12.98 -7.73
CA ASP A 185 8.34 -13.92 -8.81
C ASP A 185 8.47 -13.23 -10.19
N ASP A 186 7.42 -13.11 -10.97
CA ASP A 186 7.34 -12.51 -12.30
C ASP A 186 6.91 -11.03 -12.31
N THR A 187 6.91 -10.37 -11.15
CA THR A 187 6.42 -8.99 -11.01
C THR A 187 7.38 -8.15 -10.18
N TYR A 188 7.62 -6.90 -10.57
CA TYR A 188 8.27 -5.93 -9.72
C TYR A 188 7.37 -4.72 -9.45
N TYR A 189 7.57 -4.13 -8.28
CA TYR A 189 6.83 -2.98 -7.79
C TYR A 189 7.77 -1.81 -7.58
N VAL A 190 7.42 -0.66 -8.11
CA VAL A 190 7.99 0.63 -7.75
C VAL A 190 7.10 1.20 -6.65
N ILE A 191 7.65 1.34 -5.44
CA ILE A 191 6.89 1.69 -4.23
C ILE A 191 6.99 3.19 -3.99
N GLU A 192 5.85 3.87 -3.94
CA GLU A 192 5.78 5.29 -3.60
C GLU A 192 5.90 5.51 -2.08
N ASP A 193 5.67 6.75 -1.63
CA ASP A 193 5.81 7.14 -0.22
C ASP A 193 4.92 6.29 0.69
N LYS A 194 5.46 5.95 1.87
CA LYS A 194 4.73 5.19 2.89
C LYS A 194 3.73 6.07 3.61
N ILE A 195 2.51 5.60 3.69
CA ILE A 195 1.42 6.25 4.42
C ILE A 195 1.14 5.42 5.67
N THR A 196 1.23 6.04 6.85
CA THR A 196 0.98 5.37 8.13
C THR A 196 -0.50 5.03 8.27
N GLY A 197 -0.79 3.79 8.66
CA GLY A 197 -2.13 3.32 9.00
C GLY A 197 -2.40 3.35 10.49
N LEU A 198 -3.56 2.84 10.91
CA LEU A 198 -4.04 2.91 12.30
C LEU A 198 -3.36 1.89 13.24
N SER A 199 -2.70 0.87 12.69
CA SER A 199 -2.14 -0.24 13.47
C SER A 199 -3.20 -1.01 14.30
N GLY A 200 -2.82 -1.64 15.41
CA GLY A 200 -3.75 -2.39 16.25
C GLY A 200 -4.00 -3.82 15.78
N TYR A 201 -5.23 -4.33 15.98
CA TYR A 201 -5.68 -5.65 15.52
C TYR A 201 -6.91 -5.52 14.61
N PRO A 202 -7.14 -6.49 13.69
CA PRO A 202 -8.28 -6.41 12.78
C PRO A 202 -9.60 -6.53 13.56
N ILE A 203 -10.50 -5.59 13.38
CA ILE A 203 -11.80 -5.56 14.06
C ILE A 203 -12.56 -6.87 13.78
N GLY A 204 -13.12 -7.45 14.84
CA GLY A 204 -13.82 -8.72 14.82
C GLY A 204 -12.89 -9.94 14.91
N PHE A 205 -11.62 -9.74 15.24
CA PHE A 205 -10.71 -10.82 15.62
C PHE A 205 -10.86 -11.23 17.08
N GLN A 206 -11.15 -10.27 17.96
CA GLN A 206 -11.49 -10.51 19.37
C GLN A 206 -13.00 -10.59 19.58
N ASP A 207 -13.39 -10.97 20.76
CA ASP A 207 -14.79 -11.05 21.16
C ASP A 207 -15.49 -9.69 21.10
N LYS A 208 -16.82 -9.74 21.04
CA LYS A 208 -17.67 -8.57 21.04
C LYS A 208 -17.73 -7.97 22.43
N VAL A 209 -17.68 -6.64 22.52
CA VAL A 209 -17.83 -5.88 23.76
C VAL A 209 -19.03 -4.93 23.68
N LEU A 210 -19.65 -4.66 24.81
CA LEU A 210 -20.68 -3.65 24.96
C LEU A 210 -20.05 -2.40 25.57
N SER A 211 -20.10 -1.28 24.86
CA SER A 211 -19.60 0.00 25.35
C SER A 211 -20.76 0.88 25.80
N LEU A 212 -20.69 1.37 27.02
CA LEU A 212 -21.61 2.39 27.53
C LEU A 212 -21.12 3.75 27.00
N ILE A 213 -21.96 4.39 26.19
CA ILE A 213 -21.64 5.69 25.61
C ILE A 213 -22.49 6.79 26.17
N SER A 214 -21.88 7.88 26.65
CA SER A 214 -22.55 9.03 27.25
C SER A 214 -22.49 10.31 26.41
N GLY A 215 -21.78 10.28 25.29
CA GLY A 215 -21.46 11.47 24.51
C GLY A 215 -20.26 12.26 25.04
N GLY A 216 -19.63 11.83 26.14
CA GLY A 216 -18.35 12.37 26.58
C GLY A 216 -17.17 11.75 25.85
N PHE A 217 -16.04 12.46 25.81
CA PHE A 217 -14.83 12.03 25.11
C PHE A 217 -14.28 10.70 25.63
N ASP A 218 -14.32 10.46 26.94
CA ASP A 218 -13.74 9.26 27.56
C ASP A 218 -14.41 7.97 27.05
N SER A 219 -15.73 7.98 26.89
CA SER A 219 -16.48 6.83 26.37
C SER A 219 -16.14 6.55 24.89
N GLY A 220 -15.93 7.60 24.08
CA GLY A 220 -15.47 7.47 22.69
C GLY A 220 -14.06 6.90 22.61
N VAL A 221 -13.12 7.47 23.38
CA VAL A 221 -11.72 7.03 23.41
C VAL A 221 -11.59 5.59 23.89
N SER A 222 -12.27 5.22 25.00
CA SER A 222 -12.23 3.83 25.50
C SER A 222 -12.78 2.83 24.50
N THR A 223 -13.84 3.20 23.77
CA THR A 223 -14.39 2.39 22.68
C THR A 223 -13.41 2.22 21.55
N GLN A 224 -12.78 3.30 21.09
CA GLN A 224 -11.76 3.26 20.04
C GLN A 224 -10.57 2.38 20.44
N MET A 225 -10.16 2.42 21.71
CA MET A 225 -9.10 1.54 22.22
C MET A 225 -9.49 0.06 22.15
N MET A 226 -10.74 -0.30 22.42
CA MET A 226 -11.24 -1.68 22.28
C MET A 226 -11.33 -2.10 20.81
N MET A 227 -11.77 -1.21 19.92
CA MET A 227 -11.78 -1.46 18.46
C MET A 227 -10.36 -1.69 17.93
N ASN A 228 -9.39 -0.89 18.36
CA ASN A 228 -7.99 -1.05 17.99
C ASN A 228 -7.37 -2.36 18.50
N ARG A 229 -7.95 -2.97 19.53
CA ARG A 229 -7.58 -4.31 19.99
C ARG A 229 -8.30 -5.44 19.25
N GLY A 230 -9.14 -5.10 18.29
CA GLY A 230 -9.82 -6.07 17.41
C GLY A 230 -11.20 -6.47 17.87
N CYS A 231 -11.76 -5.83 18.91
CA CYS A 231 -13.12 -6.09 19.34
C CYS A 231 -14.15 -5.50 18.39
N LYS A 232 -15.26 -6.20 18.20
CA LYS A 232 -16.49 -5.57 17.71
C LYS A 232 -17.17 -4.89 18.89
N VAL A 233 -17.69 -3.69 18.68
CA VAL A 233 -18.33 -2.92 19.73
C VAL A 233 -19.79 -2.70 19.40
N ASP A 234 -20.67 -3.05 20.34
CA ASP A 234 -22.04 -2.57 20.38
C ASP A 234 -22.13 -1.41 21.38
N TYR A 235 -22.92 -0.40 21.05
CA TYR A 235 -23.13 0.75 21.92
C TYR A 235 -24.42 0.59 22.73
N LEU A 236 -24.35 0.95 24.02
CA LEU A 236 -25.51 1.13 24.85
C LEU A 236 -25.55 2.57 25.37
N PHE A 237 -26.61 3.28 25.04
CA PHE A 237 -26.85 4.65 25.44
C PHE A 237 -28.09 4.76 26.30
N PHE A 238 -27.98 5.41 27.45
CA PHE A 238 -29.13 5.77 28.31
C PHE A 238 -29.52 7.21 28.06
N ASN A 239 -30.65 7.41 27.36
CA ASN A 239 -31.15 8.75 27.08
C ASN A 239 -31.84 9.37 28.28
N LEU A 240 -31.09 10.16 29.05
CA LEU A 240 -31.60 10.84 30.25
C LEU A 240 -32.08 12.27 29.98
N TRP A 241 -31.69 12.88 28.85
CA TRP A 241 -31.91 14.29 28.58
C TRP A 241 -32.59 14.59 27.22
N GLY A 242 -33.21 13.58 26.61
CA GLY A 242 -34.04 13.74 25.45
C GLY A 242 -33.27 13.79 24.11
N SER A 243 -33.96 14.28 23.09
CA SER A 243 -33.51 14.16 21.67
C SER A 243 -32.21 14.87 21.31
N ALA A 244 -31.94 16.00 21.98
CA ALA A 244 -30.69 16.74 21.73
C ALA A 244 -29.46 15.94 22.22
N HIS A 245 -29.57 15.25 23.32
CA HIS A 245 -28.52 14.39 23.85
C HIS A 245 -28.32 13.15 22.97
N GLU A 246 -29.41 12.56 22.49
CA GLU A 246 -29.36 11.42 21.58
C GLU A 246 -28.63 11.79 20.27
N LEU A 247 -28.94 12.96 19.70
CA LEU A 247 -28.29 13.44 18.48
C LEU A 247 -26.78 13.64 18.70
N TRP A 248 -26.40 14.24 19.82
CA TRP A 248 -25.00 14.44 20.18
C TRP A 248 -24.23 13.12 20.32
N VAL A 249 -24.81 12.14 21.01
CA VAL A 249 -24.20 10.80 21.18
C VAL A 249 -24.04 10.10 19.84
N LYS A 250 -25.02 10.19 18.94
CA LYS A 250 -24.91 9.66 17.57
C LYS A 250 -23.77 10.29 16.79
N GLN A 251 -23.55 11.60 16.92
CA GLN A 251 -22.44 12.29 16.25
C GLN A 251 -21.08 11.86 16.78
N VAL A 252 -20.95 11.62 18.09
CA VAL A 252 -19.69 11.16 18.71
C VAL A 252 -19.40 9.70 18.41
N SER A 253 -20.42 8.87 18.14
CA SER A 253 -20.27 7.44 17.87
C SER A 253 -20.03 7.10 16.40
N HIS A 254 -20.12 8.07 15.51
CA HIS A 254 -19.89 7.94 14.06
C HIS A 254 -18.44 8.23 13.74
#